data_4d9e387aef9af9f4cc2ef5cbf7670cc2
#
_entry.id   4d9e387aef9af9f4cc2ef5cbf7670cc2
#
_cell.length_a   1.000
_cell.length_b   1.000
_cell.length_c   1.000
_cell.angle_alpha   90.00
_cell.angle_beta   90.00
_cell.angle_gamma   90.00
#
_symmetry.space_group_name_H-M   'P 1'
#
loop_
_entity.id
_entity.type
_entity.pdbx_description
1 polymer ?
#
loop_
_entity_poly.entity_id
_entity_poly.type
_entity_poly.pdbx_seq_one_letter_code
_entity_poly.pdbx_strand_id
1 'polypeptide(L)'
;MKRVIAVANLKGGTGKTTVALNLAIELSKKHAVSVLDLDAQRSSTIFNRLREGEGLEPLEMQQAQTEKEIKKIIAANTGILFIDSGAQDSDLNAFVIGHADYIICPVSDAEIEIYGLLTFNELLKKIKKANRKLKAHVLMNRLPAKATGVDIADQVKKHPGTLALMKTIIRERNEYRHLFAHGKGATEATRKTAAAEEIKSLAKEVLK
;
A
#
# COMPACT_ATOMS: atom_id res chain seq x y z
N MET A 1 -16.20 -2.81 9.13
CA MET A 1 -14.91 -2.94 9.85
C MET A 1 -14.20 -1.60 9.69
N LYS A 2 -13.89 -0.91 10.80
CA LYS A 2 -13.11 0.33 10.77
C LYS A 2 -11.63 -0.02 10.83
N ARG A 3 -10.84 0.44 9.85
CA ARG A 3 -9.39 0.19 9.79
C ARG A 3 -8.68 1.25 8.94
N VAL A 4 -7.54 1.72 9.40
CA VAL A 4 -6.64 2.62 8.65
C VAL A 4 -5.42 1.82 8.17
N ILE A 5 -5.24 1.73 6.87
CA ILE A 5 -4.17 0.95 6.24
C ILE A 5 -3.27 1.90 5.47
N ALA A 6 -2.05 2.11 5.94
CA ALA A 6 -1.06 2.90 5.22
C ALA A 6 -0.23 2.01 4.28
N VAL A 7 -0.16 2.38 3.01
CA VAL A 7 0.78 1.78 2.07
C VAL A 7 1.97 2.73 1.96
N ALA A 8 3.05 2.42 2.66
CA ALA A 8 4.14 3.35 2.92
C ALA A 8 5.53 2.72 2.70
N ASN A 9 6.39 3.48 2.04
CA ASN A 9 7.82 3.22 1.91
C ASN A 9 8.49 4.57 1.58
N LEU A 10 9.68 4.81 2.11
CA LEU A 10 10.43 6.06 1.87
C LEU A 10 10.93 6.19 0.44
N LYS A 11 10.95 5.09 -0.32
CA LYS A 11 11.44 5.07 -1.69
C LYS A 11 10.31 5.22 -2.70
N GLY A 12 10.56 5.99 -3.77
CA GLY A 12 9.68 6.09 -4.94
C GLY A 12 9.74 4.81 -5.80
N GLY A 13 8.67 4.54 -6.55
CA GLY A 13 8.64 3.43 -7.52
C GLY A 13 8.41 2.03 -6.95
N THR A 14 8.27 1.87 -5.64
CA THR A 14 8.05 0.57 -4.98
C THR A 14 6.65 -0.03 -5.22
N GLY A 15 5.75 0.72 -5.86
CA GLY A 15 4.38 0.28 -6.19
C GLY A 15 3.34 0.55 -5.12
N LYS A 16 3.55 1.52 -4.22
CA LYS A 16 2.59 1.93 -3.18
C LYS A 16 1.19 2.17 -3.74
N THR A 17 1.07 3.08 -4.69
CA THR A 17 -0.19 3.41 -5.37
C THR A 17 -0.85 2.19 -6.00
N THR A 18 -0.08 1.36 -6.72
CA THR A 18 -0.61 0.15 -7.36
C THR A 18 -1.20 -0.81 -6.32
N VAL A 19 -0.50 -1.03 -5.21
CA VAL A 19 -0.97 -1.90 -4.12
C VAL A 19 -2.20 -1.31 -3.44
N ALA A 20 -2.17 -0.02 -3.09
CA ALA A 20 -3.29 0.67 -2.43
C ALA A 20 -4.58 0.60 -3.26
N LEU A 21 -4.51 0.96 -4.54
CA LEU A 21 -5.66 0.99 -5.45
C LEU A 21 -6.22 -0.41 -5.72
N ASN A 22 -5.36 -1.40 -5.98
CA ASN A 22 -5.81 -2.77 -6.21
C ASN A 22 -6.50 -3.38 -4.98
N LEU A 23 -5.98 -3.11 -3.77
CA LEU A 23 -6.62 -3.53 -2.53
C LEU A 23 -7.93 -2.78 -2.30
N ALA A 24 -7.96 -1.46 -2.54
CA ALA A 24 -9.17 -0.66 -2.39
C ALA A 24 -10.29 -1.19 -3.30
N ILE A 25 -9.99 -1.46 -4.57
CA ILE A 25 -10.94 -2.04 -5.53
C ILE A 25 -11.42 -3.42 -5.09
N GLU A 26 -10.52 -4.30 -4.68
CA GLU A 26 -10.94 -5.66 -4.27
C GLU A 26 -11.81 -5.62 -3.02
N LEU A 27 -11.45 -4.78 -2.05
CA LEU A 27 -12.17 -4.71 -0.78
C LEU A 27 -13.46 -3.90 -0.88
N SER A 28 -13.58 -2.94 -1.79
CA SER A 28 -14.82 -2.16 -2.01
C SER A 28 -16.00 -3.04 -2.46
N LYS A 29 -15.74 -4.21 -3.01
CA LYS A 29 -16.78 -5.20 -3.37
C LYS A 29 -17.60 -5.67 -2.17
N LYS A 30 -17.08 -5.55 -0.94
CA LYS A 30 -17.72 -6.08 0.29
C LYS A 30 -17.68 -5.13 1.48
N HIS A 31 -16.94 -4.04 1.39
CA HIS A 31 -16.71 -3.10 2.50
C HIS A 31 -16.84 -1.66 2.01
N ALA A 32 -17.21 -0.75 2.89
CA ALA A 32 -17.02 0.67 2.65
C ALA A 32 -15.50 0.96 2.65
N VAL A 33 -15.00 1.49 1.54
CA VAL A 33 -13.57 1.76 1.33
C VAL A 33 -13.39 3.17 0.82
N SER A 34 -12.44 3.90 1.39
CA SER A 34 -11.97 5.18 0.88
C SER A 34 -10.46 5.19 0.74
N VAL A 35 -9.93 6.08 -0.10
CA VAL A 35 -8.50 6.25 -0.36
C VAL A 35 -8.11 7.69 -0.08
N LEU A 36 -7.11 7.88 0.76
CA LEU A 36 -6.47 9.17 0.99
C LEU A 36 -5.17 9.23 0.16
N ASP A 37 -5.16 10.13 -0.83
CA ASP A 37 -4.01 10.36 -1.73
C ASP A 37 -3.12 11.46 -1.14
N LEU A 38 -1.95 11.07 -0.62
CA LEU A 38 -0.92 11.98 -0.09
C LEU A 38 0.29 12.12 -1.03
N ASP A 39 0.29 11.45 -2.19
CA ASP A 39 1.39 11.61 -3.15
C ASP A 39 1.26 12.95 -3.90
N ALA A 40 2.35 13.71 -3.94
CA ALA A 40 2.42 14.96 -4.69
C ALA A 40 2.12 14.77 -6.20
N GLN A 41 2.41 13.57 -6.74
CA GLN A 41 2.12 13.21 -8.12
C GLN A 41 0.63 12.92 -8.37
N ARG A 42 -0.19 12.77 -7.30
CA ARG A 42 -1.63 12.51 -7.40
C ARG A 42 -1.98 11.29 -8.27
N SER A 43 -1.14 10.26 -8.24
CA SER A 43 -1.31 9.07 -9.08
C SER A 43 -2.62 8.32 -8.81
N SER A 44 -3.03 8.24 -7.54
CA SER A 44 -4.32 7.65 -7.15
C SER A 44 -5.51 8.47 -7.66
N THR A 45 -5.41 9.79 -7.59
CA THR A 45 -6.45 10.71 -8.10
C THR A 45 -6.57 10.61 -9.64
N ILE A 46 -5.44 10.55 -10.35
CA ILE A 46 -5.41 10.38 -11.81
C ILE A 46 -6.06 9.04 -12.19
N PHE A 47 -5.70 7.97 -11.52
CA PHE A 47 -6.29 6.65 -11.75
C PHE A 47 -7.82 6.68 -11.58
N ASN A 48 -8.32 7.36 -10.55
CA ASN A 48 -9.77 7.42 -10.31
C ASN A 48 -10.51 8.18 -11.42
N ARG A 49 -9.90 9.24 -11.99
CA ARG A 49 -10.44 9.93 -13.17
C ARG A 49 -10.47 9.03 -14.41
N LEU A 50 -9.46 8.18 -14.60
CA LEU A 50 -9.46 7.19 -15.68
C LEU A 50 -10.60 6.19 -15.51
N ARG A 51 -10.89 5.75 -14.25
CA ARG A 51 -12.04 4.89 -13.95
C ARG A 51 -13.36 5.53 -14.39
N GLU A 52 -13.58 6.79 -14.00
CA GLU A 52 -14.77 7.56 -14.38
C GLU A 52 -14.90 7.65 -15.93
N GLY A 53 -13.81 7.92 -16.61
CA GLY A 53 -13.76 7.99 -18.08
C GLY A 53 -14.10 6.66 -18.79
N GLU A 54 -13.80 5.53 -18.16
CA GLU A 54 -14.16 4.19 -18.63
C GLU A 54 -15.56 3.74 -18.15
N GLY A 55 -16.32 4.60 -17.49
CA GLY A 55 -17.66 4.29 -16.96
C GLY A 55 -17.65 3.32 -15.78
N LEU A 56 -16.53 3.19 -15.08
CA LEU A 56 -16.39 2.38 -13.87
C LEU A 56 -16.78 3.19 -12.63
N GLU A 57 -17.29 2.51 -11.61
CA GLU A 57 -17.59 3.14 -10.32
C GLU A 57 -16.31 3.73 -9.70
N PRO A 58 -16.24 5.05 -9.44
CA PRO A 58 -15.07 5.65 -8.83
C PRO A 58 -14.90 5.20 -7.38
N LEU A 59 -13.65 5.18 -6.92
CA LEU A 59 -13.37 5.02 -5.51
C LEU A 59 -13.66 6.32 -4.76
N GLU A 60 -14.08 6.22 -3.50
CA GLU A 60 -14.18 7.39 -2.63
C GLU A 60 -12.77 7.93 -2.35
N MET A 61 -12.44 9.08 -2.96
CA MET A 61 -11.11 9.69 -2.89
C MET A 61 -11.11 10.91 -1.96
N GLN A 62 -10.10 10.98 -1.11
CA GLN A 62 -9.85 12.10 -0.22
C GLN A 62 -8.43 12.63 -0.42
N GLN A 63 -8.20 13.88 -0.05
CA GLN A 63 -6.90 14.54 -0.12
C GLN A 63 -6.65 15.31 1.18
N ALA A 64 -5.39 15.42 1.57
CA ALA A 64 -4.95 16.25 2.69
C ALA A 64 -3.54 16.78 2.42
N GLN A 65 -3.23 17.94 2.99
CA GLN A 65 -1.92 18.57 2.92
C GLN A 65 -1.32 18.80 4.31
N THR A 66 -2.11 18.61 5.36
CA THR A 66 -1.70 18.87 6.74
C THR A 66 -2.07 17.69 7.66
N GLU A 67 -1.31 17.53 8.73
CA GLU A 67 -1.62 16.56 9.78
C GLU A 67 -3.02 16.73 10.37
N LYS A 68 -3.48 17.99 10.50
CA LYS A 68 -4.81 18.32 11.03
C LYS A 68 -5.91 17.76 10.13
N GLU A 69 -5.75 17.87 8.81
CA GLU A 69 -6.70 17.31 7.83
C GLU A 69 -6.67 15.78 7.87
N ILE A 70 -5.49 15.18 7.90
CA ILE A 70 -5.33 13.72 8.01
C ILE A 70 -6.01 13.20 9.28
N LYS A 71 -5.82 13.88 10.44
CA LYS A 71 -6.48 13.52 11.70
C LYS A 71 -8.01 13.54 11.57
N LYS A 72 -8.57 14.58 10.93
CA LYS A 72 -10.02 14.68 10.71
C LYS A 72 -10.54 13.53 9.85
N ILE A 73 -9.83 13.18 8.75
CA ILE A 73 -10.18 12.09 7.86
C ILE A 73 -10.14 10.75 8.61
N ILE A 74 -9.07 10.48 9.34
CA ILE A 74 -8.92 9.25 10.14
C ILE A 74 -10.03 9.15 11.21
N ALA A 75 -10.36 10.24 11.87
CA ALA A 75 -11.39 10.27 12.91
C ALA A 75 -12.79 10.01 12.31
N ALA A 76 -13.10 10.60 11.16
CA ALA A 76 -14.38 10.46 10.45
C ALA A 76 -14.52 9.09 9.75
N ASN A 77 -13.44 8.35 9.54
CA ASN A 77 -13.48 7.05 8.86
C ASN A 77 -14.37 6.06 9.62
N THR A 78 -15.29 5.41 8.91
CA THR A 78 -16.18 4.35 9.44
C THR A 78 -15.91 2.99 8.78
N GLY A 79 -15.18 2.98 7.66
CA GLY A 79 -14.83 1.82 6.85
C GLY A 79 -13.34 1.51 6.85
N ILE A 80 -12.86 1.01 5.73
CA ILE A 80 -11.43 0.81 5.47
C ILE A 80 -10.90 2.05 4.74
N LEU A 81 -9.97 2.76 5.37
CA LEU A 81 -9.25 3.88 4.76
C LEU A 81 -7.86 3.40 4.31
N PHE A 82 -7.62 3.38 3.01
CA PHE A 82 -6.27 3.25 2.48
C PHE A 82 -5.61 4.62 2.41
N ILE A 83 -4.35 4.70 2.87
CA ILE A 83 -3.53 5.90 2.72
C ILE A 83 -2.39 5.57 1.76
N ASP A 84 -2.44 6.17 0.56
CA ASP A 84 -1.38 6.10 -0.44
C ASP A 84 -0.35 7.19 -0.12
N SER A 85 0.74 6.81 0.52
CA SER A 85 1.75 7.78 0.97
C SER A 85 2.70 8.16 -0.15
N GLY A 86 3.02 9.44 -0.25
CA GLY A 86 4.11 9.91 -1.11
C GLY A 86 5.49 9.42 -0.65
N ALA A 87 6.49 9.54 -1.52
CA ALA A 87 7.88 9.21 -1.17
C ALA A 87 8.66 10.42 -0.58
N GLN A 88 8.19 11.64 -0.80
CA GLN A 88 8.98 12.86 -0.58
C GLN A 88 8.75 13.55 0.78
N ASP A 89 7.56 13.44 1.37
CA ASP A 89 7.27 14.10 2.64
C ASP A 89 7.51 13.14 3.82
N SER A 90 8.67 13.31 4.47
CA SER A 90 9.08 12.47 5.59
C SER A 90 8.21 12.69 6.83
N ASP A 91 7.71 13.92 7.08
CA ASP A 91 6.98 14.26 8.30
C ASP A 91 5.54 13.79 8.21
N LEU A 92 4.85 14.05 7.09
CA LEU A 92 3.51 13.49 6.84
C LEU A 92 3.52 11.96 6.78
N ASN A 93 4.57 11.36 6.19
CA ASN A 93 4.72 9.90 6.17
C ASN A 93 4.90 9.34 7.59
N ALA A 94 5.77 9.94 8.40
CA ALA A 94 5.96 9.53 9.79
C ALA A 94 4.66 9.67 10.60
N PHE A 95 3.94 10.77 10.38
CA PHE A 95 2.63 11.01 11.00
C PHE A 95 1.62 9.92 10.65
N VAL A 96 1.45 9.62 9.36
CA VAL A 96 0.53 8.58 8.86
C VAL A 96 0.88 7.20 9.41
N ILE A 97 2.17 6.84 9.38
CA ILE A 97 2.67 5.57 9.92
C ILE A 97 2.32 5.44 11.40
N GLY A 98 2.46 6.54 12.18
CA GLY A 98 2.14 6.55 13.61
C GLY A 98 0.65 6.39 13.92
N HIS A 99 -0.24 6.72 12.99
CA HIS A 99 -1.70 6.70 13.17
C HIS A 99 -2.40 5.55 12.41
N ALA A 100 -1.66 4.75 11.63
CA ALA A 100 -2.22 3.60 10.93
C ALA A 100 -2.40 2.40 11.87
N ASP A 101 -3.49 1.63 11.63
CA ASP A 101 -3.73 0.35 12.29
C ASP A 101 -2.90 -0.78 11.63
N TYR A 102 -2.62 -0.61 10.33
CA TYR A 102 -1.88 -1.60 9.54
C TYR A 102 -0.99 -0.89 8.53
N ILE A 103 0.26 -1.32 8.41
CA ILE A 103 1.21 -0.75 7.47
C ILE A 103 1.63 -1.83 6.49
N ILE A 104 1.46 -1.55 5.19
CA ILE A 104 2.00 -2.36 4.10
C ILE A 104 3.21 -1.62 3.55
N CYS A 105 4.38 -2.27 3.56
CA CYS A 105 5.61 -1.75 3.00
C CYS A 105 5.99 -2.56 1.76
N PRO A 106 5.65 -2.10 0.53
CA PRO A 106 6.05 -2.80 -0.69
C PRO A 106 7.55 -2.65 -0.92
N VAL A 107 8.24 -3.77 -1.21
CA VAL A 107 9.68 -3.83 -1.47
C VAL A 107 9.94 -4.80 -2.62
N SER A 108 10.78 -4.43 -3.60
CA SER A 108 11.27 -5.38 -4.62
C SER A 108 12.59 -6.00 -4.18
N ASP A 109 13.09 -6.95 -4.96
CA ASP A 109 14.38 -7.63 -4.73
C ASP A 109 15.60 -6.81 -5.18
N ALA A 110 15.40 -5.58 -5.64
CA ALA A 110 16.52 -4.70 -5.98
C ALA A 110 17.29 -4.33 -4.71
N GLU A 111 18.60 -4.51 -4.73
CA GLU A 111 19.50 -4.26 -3.60
C GLU A 111 19.30 -2.89 -2.97
N ILE A 112 19.12 -1.85 -3.79
CA ILE A 112 18.84 -0.47 -3.34
C ILE A 112 17.52 -0.34 -2.58
N GLU A 113 16.52 -1.20 -2.83
CA GLU A 113 15.24 -1.20 -2.10
C GLU A 113 15.38 -1.88 -0.74
N ILE A 114 16.26 -2.86 -0.63
CA ILE A 114 16.62 -3.49 0.65
C ILE A 114 17.26 -2.45 1.58
N TYR A 115 18.16 -1.60 1.08
CA TYR A 115 18.69 -0.47 1.86
C TYR A 115 17.59 0.51 2.27
N GLY A 116 16.64 0.81 1.38
CA GLY A 116 15.47 1.62 1.70
C GLY A 116 14.62 1.03 2.84
N LEU A 117 14.47 -0.30 2.87
CA LEU A 117 13.78 -0.99 3.96
C LEU A 117 14.50 -0.82 5.30
N LEU A 118 15.82 -0.84 5.32
CA LEU A 118 16.60 -0.62 6.55
C LEU A 118 16.40 0.81 7.07
N THR A 119 16.44 1.82 6.20
CA THR A 119 16.15 3.21 6.56
C THR A 119 14.72 3.35 7.11
N PHE A 120 13.75 2.72 6.46
CA PHE A 120 12.36 2.69 6.91
C PHE A 120 12.23 2.02 8.29
N ASN A 121 12.96 0.94 8.54
CA ASN A 121 12.99 0.28 9.84
C ASN A 121 13.52 1.20 10.97
N GLU A 122 14.51 2.04 10.69
CA GLU A 122 14.99 3.03 11.68
C GLU A 122 13.91 4.08 12.00
N LEU A 123 13.14 4.52 11.00
CA LEU A 123 11.98 5.38 11.22
C LEU A 123 10.93 4.68 12.10
N LEU A 124 10.60 3.42 11.78
CA LEU A 124 9.66 2.62 12.58
C LEU A 124 10.09 2.49 14.04
N LYS A 125 11.37 2.28 14.30
CA LYS A 125 11.92 2.21 15.67
C LYS A 125 11.68 3.50 16.44
N LYS A 126 11.83 4.67 15.79
CA LYS A 126 11.56 5.98 16.41
C LYS A 126 10.09 6.14 16.75
N ILE A 127 9.20 5.87 15.77
CA ILE A 127 7.74 6.01 15.94
C ILE A 127 7.22 5.00 16.98
N LYS A 128 7.77 3.81 17.01
CA LYS A 128 7.38 2.74 17.95
C LYS A 128 7.55 3.12 19.41
N LYS A 129 8.41 4.08 19.76
CA LYS A 129 8.51 4.60 21.13
C LYS A 129 7.17 5.14 21.64
N ALA A 130 6.38 5.77 20.75
CA ALA A 130 5.04 6.28 21.06
C ALA A 130 3.94 5.24 20.81
N ASN A 131 4.11 4.37 19.80
CA ASN A 131 3.16 3.30 19.46
C ASN A 131 3.83 1.93 19.51
N ARG A 132 3.81 1.29 20.69
CA ARG A 132 4.50 0.00 20.93
C ARG A 132 3.99 -1.16 20.06
N LYS A 133 2.74 -1.06 19.55
CA LYS A 133 2.12 -2.10 18.71
C LYS A 133 2.49 -1.93 17.23
N LEU A 134 3.13 -0.82 16.87
CA LEU A 134 3.50 -0.53 15.49
C LEU A 134 4.37 -1.64 14.90
N LYS A 135 3.97 -2.11 13.72
CA LYS A 135 4.69 -3.09 12.93
C LYS A 135 4.37 -2.92 11.45
N ALA A 136 5.39 -2.84 10.62
CA ALA A 136 5.18 -2.82 9.18
C ALA A 136 5.18 -4.25 8.61
N HIS A 137 4.20 -4.52 7.75
CA HIS A 137 4.06 -5.76 7.01
C HIS A 137 4.74 -5.58 5.65
N VAL A 138 5.91 -6.18 5.50
CA VAL A 138 6.73 -6.10 4.29
C VAL A 138 6.11 -6.99 3.23
N LEU A 139 5.69 -6.38 2.12
CA LEU A 139 5.15 -7.04 0.95
C LEU A 139 6.25 -7.16 -0.11
N MET A 140 6.62 -8.37 -0.46
CA MET A 140 7.44 -8.60 -1.64
C MET A 140 6.63 -8.19 -2.87
N ASN A 141 7.02 -7.10 -3.53
CA ASN A 141 6.29 -6.50 -4.63
C ASN A 141 7.17 -6.35 -5.86
N ARG A 142 6.56 -6.49 -7.04
CA ARG A 142 7.27 -6.46 -8.33
C ARG A 142 8.43 -7.47 -8.42
N LEU A 143 8.29 -8.59 -7.74
CA LEU A 143 9.31 -9.63 -7.80
C LEU A 143 9.35 -10.26 -9.20
N PRO A 144 10.51 -10.35 -9.86
CA PRO A 144 10.68 -11.10 -11.11
C PRO A 144 10.20 -12.55 -10.97
N ALA A 145 9.76 -13.17 -12.06
CA ALA A 145 9.14 -14.50 -12.02
C ALA A 145 10.01 -15.57 -11.32
N LYS A 146 11.33 -15.50 -11.48
CA LYS A 146 12.30 -16.46 -10.92
C LYS A 146 12.88 -16.01 -9.57
N ALA A 147 12.68 -14.78 -9.13
CA ALA A 147 13.22 -14.27 -7.88
C ALA A 147 12.53 -14.91 -6.68
N THR A 148 13.30 -15.26 -5.66
CA THR A 148 12.81 -15.91 -4.43
C THR A 148 12.51 -14.91 -3.33
N GLY A 149 13.12 -13.71 -3.36
CA GLY A 149 13.00 -12.69 -2.32
C GLY A 149 13.69 -13.09 -1.00
N VAL A 150 14.65 -14.03 -1.05
CA VAL A 150 15.35 -14.52 0.15
C VAL A 150 16.03 -13.39 0.92
N ASP A 151 16.65 -12.44 0.22
CA ASP A 151 17.35 -11.31 0.85
C ASP A 151 16.39 -10.41 1.62
N ILE A 152 15.19 -10.15 1.08
CA ILE A 152 14.13 -9.41 1.78
C ILE A 152 13.71 -10.20 3.04
N ALA A 153 13.45 -11.50 2.89
CA ALA A 153 13.03 -12.35 4.00
C ALA A 153 14.08 -12.36 5.13
N ASP A 154 15.34 -12.43 4.79
CA ASP A 154 16.43 -12.45 5.77
C ASP A 154 16.60 -11.09 6.47
N GLN A 155 16.39 -9.98 5.78
CA GLN A 155 16.37 -8.67 6.42
C GLN A 155 15.18 -8.53 7.37
N VAL A 156 13.99 -8.99 6.99
CA VAL A 156 12.81 -8.94 7.88
C VAL A 156 13.04 -9.78 9.14
N LYS A 157 13.64 -10.97 9.02
CA LYS A 157 13.97 -11.85 10.17
C LYS A 157 14.91 -11.19 11.18
N LYS A 158 15.79 -10.29 10.73
CA LYS A 158 16.70 -9.54 11.63
C LYS A 158 15.98 -8.48 12.47
N HIS A 159 14.73 -8.11 12.12
CA HIS A 159 13.98 -7.02 12.74
C HIS A 159 12.56 -7.42 13.18
N PRO A 160 12.38 -8.52 13.93
CA PRO A 160 11.05 -9.07 14.26
C PRO A 160 10.19 -8.14 15.10
N GLY A 161 10.82 -7.17 15.77
CA GLY A 161 10.13 -6.19 16.61
C GLY A 161 9.39 -5.10 15.81
N THR A 162 9.81 -4.80 14.56
CA THR A 162 9.27 -3.71 13.75
C THR A 162 8.78 -4.16 12.38
N LEU A 163 9.29 -5.27 11.86
CA LEU A 163 8.94 -5.81 10.55
C LEU A 163 8.28 -7.18 10.67
N ALA A 164 7.34 -7.47 9.79
CA ALA A 164 6.74 -8.78 9.57
C ALA A 164 6.67 -9.05 8.08
N LEU A 165 7.05 -10.23 7.63
CA LEU A 165 6.94 -10.60 6.23
C LEU A 165 5.51 -11.07 5.92
N MET A 166 4.93 -10.54 4.86
CA MET A 166 3.66 -11.03 4.32
C MET A 166 3.89 -12.35 3.57
N LYS A 167 2.88 -13.22 3.59
CA LYS A 167 2.90 -14.51 2.88
C LYS A 167 2.68 -14.32 1.38
N THR A 168 1.85 -13.34 1.03
CA THR A 168 1.54 -13.00 -0.36
C THR A 168 2.72 -12.32 -1.02
N ILE A 169 3.01 -12.71 -2.26
CA ILE A 169 4.01 -12.09 -3.13
C ILE A 169 3.29 -11.53 -4.33
N ILE A 170 3.58 -10.27 -4.67
CA ILE A 170 3.13 -9.64 -5.91
C ILE A 170 4.27 -9.70 -6.91
N ARG A 171 4.04 -10.37 -8.04
CA ARG A 171 5.04 -10.50 -9.11
C ARG A 171 5.02 -9.28 -10.04
N GLU A 172 6.15 -9.04 -10.71
CA GLU A 172 6.17 -8.07 -11.79
C GLU A 172 5.36 -8.59 -12.98
N ARG A 173 4.29 -7.85 -13.34
CA ARG A 173 3.36 -8.23 -14.40
C ARG A 173 2.94 -7.03 -15.22
N ASN A 174 2.89 -7.19 -16.53
CA ASN A 174 2.44 -6.16 -17.44
C ASN A 174 0.96 -5.80 -17.23
N GLU A 175 0.15 -6.74 -16.73
CA GLU A 175 -1.26 -6.54 -16.43
C GLU A 175 -1.50 -5.35 -15.50
N TYR A 176 -0.66 -5.16 -14.47
CA TYR A 176 -0.81 -4.02 -13.55
C TYR A 176 -0.69 -2.68 -14.28
N ARG A 177 0.27 -2.56 -15.22
CA ARG A 177 0.46 -1.32 -15.99
C ARG A 177 -0.67 -1.11 -17.00
N HIS A 178 -1.03 -2.16 -17.72
CA HIS A 178 -2.09 -2.10 -18.72
C HIS A 178 -3.44 -1.72 -18.09
N LEU A 179 -3.83 -2.40 -17.01
CA LEU A 179 -5.09 -2.15 -16.34
C LEU A 179 -5.12 -0.76 -15.67
N PHE A 180 -3.99 -0.30 -15.12
CA PHE A 180 -3.88 1.05 -14.55
C PHE A 180 -4.22 2.13 -15.58
N ALA A 181 -3.75 2.00 -16.83
CA ALA A 181 -4.02 2.95 -17.89
C ALA A 181 -5.53 3.06 -18.25
N HIS A 182 -6.33 2.06 -17.87
CA HIS A 182 -7.78 2.01 -18.04
C HIS A 182 -8.54 2.19 -16.70
N GLY A 183 -7.91 2.68 -15.67
CA GLY A 183 -8.54 2.85 -14.36
C GLY A 183 -9.04 1.55 -13.73
N LYS A 184 -8.49 0.39 -14.12
CA LYS A 184 -8.92 -0.94 -13.66
C LYS A 184 -7.93 -1.56 -12.69
N GLY A 185 -8.43 -2.20 -11.65
CA GLY A 185 -7.64 -3.08 -10.82
C GLY A 185 -7.50 -4.48 -11.42
N ALA A 186 -6.51 -5.24 -10.97
CA ALA A 186 -6.23 -6.58 -11.47
C ALA A 186 -7.45 -7.52 -11.34
N THR A 187 -8.27 -7.34 -10.31
CA THR A 187 -9.45 -8.17 -10.04
C THR A 187 -10.69 -7.77 -10.87
N GLU A 188 -10.56 -6.74 -11.71
CA GLU A 188 -11.57 -6.30 -12.70
C GLU A 188 -11.20 -6.73 -14.14
N ALA A 189 -10.13 -7.51 -14.30
CA ALA A 189 -9.79 -8.10 -15.59
C ALA A 189 -10.92 -9.02 -16.09
N THR A 190 -11.19 -9.00 -17.39
CA THR A 190 -12.26 -9.79 -18.02
C THR A 190 -12.04 -11.31 -17.92
N ARG A 191 -10.80 -11.73 -17.72
CA ARG A 191 -10.41 -13.14 -17.53
C ARG A 191 -9.64 -13.33 -16.20
N LYS A 192 -9.63 -14.54 -15.70
CA LYS A 192 -8.79 -14.88 -14.53
C LYS A 192 -7.32 -14.70 -14.89
N THR A 193 -6.60 -13.94 -14.08
CA THR A 193 -5.17 -13.68 -14.22
C THR A 193 -4.45 -13.99 -12.91
N ALA A 194 -3.16 -14.27 -13.00
CA ALA A 194 -2.35 -14.46 -11.82
C ALA A 194 -2.26 -13.17 -10.98
N ALA A 195 -2.28 -12.00 -11.61
CA ALA A 195 -2.34 -10.71 -10.92
C ALA A 195 -3.61 -10.59 -10.05
N ALA A 196 -4.78 -10.99 -10.58
CA ALA A 196 -6.02 -10.99 -9.83
C ALA A 196 -5.98 -11.93 -8.61
N GLU A 197 -5.41 -13.12 -8.75
CA GLU A 197 -5.30 -14.07 -7.63
C GLU A 197 -4.30 -13.59 -6.57
N GLU A 198 -3.21 -12.94 -6.96
CA GLU A 198 -2.28 -12.29 -6.03
C GLU A 198 -2.98 -11.22 -5.19
N ILE A 199 -3.74 -10.33 -5.83
CA ILE A 199 -4.49 -9.26 -5.13
C ILE A 199 -5.57 -9.84 -4.19
N LYS A 200 -6.32 -10.85 -4.62
CA LYS A 200 -7.30 -11.52 -3.76
C LYS A 200 -6.64 -12.19 -2.53
N SER A 201 -5.47 -12.77 -2.72
CA SER A 201 -4.70 -13.39 -1.65
C SER A 201 -4.21 -12.32 -0.66
N LEU A 202 -3.68 -11.20 -1.20
CA LEU A 202 -3.25 -10.07 -0.39
C LEU A 202 -4.41 -9.45 0.40
N ALA A 203 -5.56 -9.25 -0.23
CA ALA A 203 -6.75 -8.73 0.43
C ALA A 203 -7.21 -9.61 1.60
N LYS A 204 -7.21 -10.95 1.41
CA LYS A 204 -7.51 -11.90 2.49
C LYS A 204 -6.50 -11.84 3.63
N GLU A 205 -5.22 -11.61 3.32
CA GLU A 205 -4.16 -11.53 4.33
C GLU A 205 -4.28 -10.24 5.15
N VAL A 206 -4.58 -9.14 4.50
CA VAL A 206 -4.74 -7.81 5.13
C VAL A 206 -5.96 -7.76 6.07
N LEU A 207 -7.01 -8.55 5.81
CA LEU A 207 -8.23 -8.57 6.65
C LEU A 207 -8.12 -9.45 7.92
N LYS A 208 -7.06 -10.23 8.07
CA LYS A 208 -6.80 -11.03 9.27
C LYS A 208 -6.23 -10.18 10.41
#